data_a0eeb27ca3abd243afe1feec32051c17
#
_entry.id   a0eeb27ca3abd243afe1feec32051c17
#
_cell.length_a   1.000
_cell.length_b   1.000
_cell.length_c   1.000
_cell.angle_alpha   90.00
_cell.angle_beta   90.00
_cell.angle_gamma   90.00
#
_symmetry.space_group_name_H-M   'P 1'
#
loop_
_entity.id
_entity.type
_entity.pdbx_description
1 polymer ?
#
loop_
_entity_poly.entity_id
_entity_poly.type
_entity_poly.pdbx_seq_one_letter_code
_entity_poly.pdbx_strand_id
1 'polypeptide(L)'
;MAGFNKLVTTYAEALAGLDDDMTLIAGGFGLCGIPENLIKEIKRKGTKGLTVISNNCGTDEYGLGILLKDRQIKKMIASYVGENALFEAQLMSGELEVDLTPQGTLAEKMRAGGAGIPAFFTATGYGTLVSEGKEVREFNGRHYILEEA
;
A
#
# COMPACT_ATOMS: atom_id res chain seq x y z
N MET A 1 -33.12 -7.67 -13.64
CA MET A 1 -32.30 -6.75 -12.83
C MET A 1 -31.25 -6.18 -13.76
N ALA A 2 -31.21 -4.85 -13.96
CA ALA A 2 -30.16 -4.22 -14.72
C ALA A 2 -28.87 -4.36 -13.91
N GLY A 3 -27.88 -5.12 -14.42
CA GLY A 3 -26.57 -5.24 -13.81
C GLY A 3 -25.87 -3.89 -13.80
N PHE A 4 -25.12 -3.59 -12.75
CA PHE A 4 -24.26 -2.41 -12.74
C PHE A 4 -23.18 -2.57 -13.81
N ASN A 5 -23.19 -1.73 -14.83
CA ASN A 5 -22.10 -1.65 -15.80
C ASN A 5 -21.00 -0.77 -15.19
N LYS A 6 -19.85 -1.37 -14.89
CA LYS A 6 -18.64 -0.68 -14.37
C LYS A 6 -17.57 -0.47 -15.44
N LEU A 7 -17.88 -0.80 -16.69
CA LEU A 7 -16.93 -0.60 -17.79
C LEU A 7 -16.85 0.88 -18.13
N VAL A 8 -15.63 1.37 -18.23
CA VAL A 8 -15.30 2.71 -18.70
C VAL A 8 -14.39 2.60 -19.91
N THR A 9 -14.35 3.63 -20.75
CA THR A 9 -13.64 3.59 -22.02
C THR A 9 -12.24 4.21 -21.97
N THR A 10 -11.98 4.98 -20.93
CA THR A 10 -10.69 5.68 -20.74
C THR A 10 -10.15 5.50 -19.33
N TYR A 11 -8.83 5.60 -19.18
CA TYR A 11 -8.18 5.59 -17.86
C TYR A 11 -8.56 6.83 -17.03
N ALA A 12 -8.79 7.97 -17.67
CA ALA A 12 -9.25 9.18 -17.00
C ALA A 12 -10.62 8.99 -16.35
N GLU A 13 -11.56 8.35 -17.03
CA GLU A 13 -12.86 7.99 -16.46
C GLU A 13 -12.70 7.01 -15.29
N ALA A 14 -11.80 6.02 -15.41
CA ALA A 14 -11.54 5.06 -14.33
C ALA A 14 -11.02 5.73 -13.05
N LEU A 15 -10.29 6.85 -13.20
CA LEU A 15 -9.68 7.60 -12.10
C LEU A 15 -10.39 8.93 -11.80
N ALA A 16 -11.62 9.12 -12.28
CA ALA A 16 -12.37 10.36 -12.07
C ALA A 16 -12.58 10.72 -10.59
N GLY A 17 -12.67 9.69 -9.72
CA GLY A 17 -12.86 9.87 -8.28
C GLY A 17 -11.57 9.88 -7.45
N LEU A 18 -10.38 9.85 -8.07
CA LEU A 18 -9.11 9.92 -7.36
C LEU A 18 -8.67 11.37 -7.21
N ASP A 19 -8.73 11.91 -6.01
CA ASP A 19 -8.33 13.28 -5.68
C ASP A 19 -7.10 13.32 -4.76
N ASP A 20 -6.58 14.51 -4.50
CA ASP A 20 -5.45 14.73 -3.61
C ASP A 20 -5.74 14.18 -2.20
N ASP A 21 -4.69 13.77 -1.51
CA ASP A 21 -4.71 13.24 -0.14
C ASP A 21 -5.48 11.92 0.07
N MET A 22 -5.92 11.27 -1.01
CA MET A 22 -6.60 9.98 -0.93
C MET A 22 -5.66 8.81 -0.68
N THR A 23 -6.23 7.70 -0.16
CA THR A 23 -5.56 6.41 -0.05
C THR A 23 -5.83 5.56 -1.29
N LEU A 24 -4.76 5.05 -1.89
CA LEU A 24 -4.78 4.18 -3.05
C LEU A 24 -4.23 2.79 -2.67
N ILE A 25 -4.99 1.75 -2.94
CA ILE A 25 -4.51 0.36 -2.86
C ILE A 25 -4.17 -0.10 -4.27
N ALA A 26 -2.90 -0.44 -4.51
CA ALA A 26 -2.41 -0.93 -5.79
C ALA A 26 -1.85 -2.34 -5.64
N GLY A 27 -2.38 -3.28 -6.43
CA GLY A 27 -1.85 -4.64 -6.49
C GLY A 27 -0.51 -4.71 -7.20
N GLY A 28 0.18 -5.85 -7.05
CA GLY A 28 1.42 -6.17 -7.73
C GLY A 28 2.54 -6.63 -6.81
N PHE A 29 3.55 -7.22 -7.40
CA PHE A 29 4.81 -7.62 -6.76
C PHE A 29 5.95 -7.21 -7.69
N GLY A 30 6.80 -6.28 -7.27
CA GLY A 30 7.74 -5.63 -8.18
C GLY A 30 6.98 -4.96 -9.33
N LEU A 31 7.23 -5.41 -10.54
CA LEU A 31 6.51 -4.96 -11.75
C LEU A 31 5.44 -5.96 -12.22
N CYS A 32 5.32 -7.13 -11.56
CA CYS A 32 4.37 -8.16 -11.96
C CYS A 32 2.97 -7.86 -11.41
N GLY A 33 1.97 -7.85 -12.29
CA GLY A 33 0.56 -7.68 -11.89
C GLY A 33 0.16 -6.27 -11.47
N ILE A 34 1.01 -5.27 -11.72
CA ILE A 34 0.71 -3.86 -11.43
C ILE A 34 -0.26 -3.27 -12.47
N PRO A 35 -1.10 -2.31 -12.11
CA PRO A 35 -1.99 -1.60 -13.02
C PRO A 35 -1.24 -0.49 -13.78
N GLU A 36 -0.26 -0.84 -14.60
CA GLU A 36 0.72 0.06 -15.24
C GLU A 36 0.07 1.29 -15.90
N ASN A 37 -1.00 1.08 -16.67
CA ASN A 37 -1.65 2.16 -17.40
C ASN A 37 -2.40 3.12 -16.48
N LEU A 38 -2.99 2.62 -15.40
CA LEU A 38 -3.63 3.48 -14.39
C LEU A 38 -2.58 4.28 -13.61
N ILE A 39 -1.43 3.69 -13.31
CA ILE A 39 -0.31 4.40 -12.66
C ILE A 39 0.19 5.54 -13.55
N LYS A 40 0.37 5.31 -14.85
CA LYS A 40 0.72 6.35 -15.82
C LYS A 40 -0.34 7.46 -15.88
N GLU A 41 -1.60 7.11 -15.80
CA GLU A 41 -2.69 8.09 -15.78
C GLU A 41 -2.71 8.90 -14.48
N ILE A 42 -2.43 8.29 -13.32
CA ILE A 42 -2.25 9.02 -12.04
C ILE A 42 -1.12 10.05 -12.17
N LYS A 43 0.01 9.63 -12.78
CA LYS A 43 1.12 10.54 -13.05
C LYS A 43 0.68 11.72 -13.91
N ARG A 44 -0.03 11.44 -15.02
CA ARG A 44 -0.53 12.46 -15.94
C ARG A 44 -1.53 13.42 -15.27
N LYS A 45 -2.42 12.88 -14.42
CA LYS A 45 -3.39 13.67 -13.65
C LYS A 45 -2.71 14.62 -12.65
N GLY A 46 -1.55 14.22 -12.12
CA GLY A 46 -0.78 15.02 -11.18
C GLY A 46 -1.35 15.05 -9.77
N THR A 47 -2.23 14.10 -9.41
CA THR A 47 -2.78 13.93 -8.06
C THR A 47 -1.66 13.81 -7.04
N LYS A 48 -1.75 14.53 -5.91
CA LYS A 48 -0.69 14.62 -4.89
C LYS A 48 -1.16 14.19 -3.51
N GLY A 49 -0.19 14.06 -2.60
CA GLY A 49 -0.47 13.72 -1.21
C GLY A 49 -1.00 12.30 -1.02
N LEU A 50 -0.80 11.40 -1.99
CA LEU A 50 -1.36 10.05 -1.92
C LEU A 50 -0.73 9.23 -0.78
N THR A 51 -1.55 8.51 -0.04
CA THR A 51 -1.12 7.36 0.76
C THR A 51 -1.29 6.12 -0.11
N VAL A 52 -0.21 5.41 -0.39
CA VAL A 52 -0.25 4.24 -1.27
C VAL A 52 0.04 2.96 -0.48
N ILE A 53 -0.85 1.99 -0.61
CA ILE A 53 -0.75 0.65 -0.03
C ILE A 53 -0.42 -0.32 -1.15
N SER A 54 0.77 -0.93 -1.10
CA SER A 54 1.22 -1.92 -2.08
C SER A 54 2.31 -2.80 -1.50
N ASN A 55 2.67 -3.90 -2.17
CA ASN A 55 3.79 -4.75 -1.73
C ASN A 55 5.11 -3.96 -1.67
N ASN A 56 5.41 -3.21 -2.74
CA ASN A 56 6.56 -2.31 -2.86
C ASN A 56 6.19 -1.09 -3.73
N CYS A 57 7.16 -0.29 -4.14
CA CYS A 57 6.93 0.90 -4.96
C CYS A 57 7.46 0.76 -6.41
N GLY A 58 7.44 -0.45 -6.97
CA GLY A 58 8.00 -0.70 -8.29
C GLY A 58 9.52 -0.50 -8.33
N THR A 59 10.02 0.04 -9.42
CA THR A 59 11.42 0.42 -9.62
C THR A 59 11.53 1.92 -9.88
N ASP A 60 12.76 2.46 -10.01
CA ASP A 60 12.97 3.89 -10.28
C ASP A 60 12.25 4.39 -11.54
N GLU A 61 12.11 3.54 -12.57
CA GLU A 61 11.59 3.93 -13.89
C GLU A 61 10.18 3.38 -14.20
N TYR A 62 9.69 2.43 -13.40
CA TYR A 62 8.44 1.72 -13.70
C TYR A 62 7.58 1.49 -12.45
N GLY A 63 6.29 1.24 -12.69
CA GLY A 63 5.33 1.02 -11.63
C GLY A 63 5.12 2.27 -10.79
N LEU A 64 4.84 2.09 -9.51
CA LEU A 64 4.58 3.21 -8.58
C LEU A 64 5.79 4.15 -8.40
N GLY A 65 7.01 3.70 -8.70
CA GLY A 65 8.22 4.52 -8.62
C GLY A 65 8.16 5.80 -9.45
N ILE A 66 7.45 5.77 -10.59
CA ILE A 66 7.30 6.98 -11.41
C ILE A 66 6.53 8.11 -10.70
N LEU A 67 5.71 7.78 -9.69
CA LEU A 67 4.96 8.74 -8.88
C LEU A 67 5.83 9.37 -7.79
N LEU A 68 6.87 8.67 -7.31
CA LEU A 68 7.85 9.20 -6.36
C LEU A 68 8.67 10.35 -6.96
N LYS A 69 9.02 10.25 -8.24
CA LYS A 69 9.77 11.29 -8.96
C LYS A 69 9.05 12.65 -8.91
N ASP A 70 7.73 12.63 -9.02
CA ASP A 70 6.89 13.83 -9.04
C ASP A 70 6.31 14.17 -7.65
N ARG A 71 6.78 13.48 -6.59
CA ARG A 71 6.33 13.65 -5.20
C ARG A 71 4.81 13.60 -5.06
N GLN A 72 4.20 12.68 -5.79
CA GLN A 72 2.76 12.45 -5.74
C GLN A 72 2.36 11.59 -4.54
N ILE A 73 3.31 10.81 -3.99
CA ILE A 73 3.10 9.94 -2.82
C ILE A 73 3.72 10.62 -1.60
N LYS A 74 2.93 10.80 -0.54
CA LYS A 74 3.39 11.30 0.77
C LYS A 74 3.69 10.17 1.76
N LYS A 75 2.99 9.03 1.60
CA LYS A 75 3.13 7.86 2.47
C LYS A 75 3.02 6.57 1.69
N MET A 76 3.93 5.65 1.99
CA MET A 76 3.85 4.26 1.54
C MET A 76 3.58 3.33 2.74
N ILE A 77 2.61 2.43 2.57
CA ILE A 77 2.43 1.28 3.45
C ILE A 77 2.79 0.06 2.61
N ALA A 78 3.93 -0.54 2.90
CA ALA A 78 4.54 -1.56 2.05
C ALA A 78 5.26 -2.63 2.86
N SER A 79 5.50 -3.78 2.26
CA SER A 79 6.24 -4.86 2.90
C SER A 79 7.72 -4.91 2.49
N TYR A 80 8.12 -4.13 1.49
CA TYR A 80 9.46 -4.15 0.94
C TYR A 80 9.84 -2.80 0.30
N VAL A 81 11.08 -2.35 0.50
CA VAL A 81 11.59 -1.07 -0.01
C VAL A 81 12.55 -1.25 -1.19
N GLY A 82 13.30 -2.35 -1.25
CA GLY A 82 14.39 -2.57 -2.21
C GLY A 82 13.98 -2.50 -3.69
N GLU A 83 14.97 -2.51 -4.58
CA GLU A 83 14.88 -2.40 -6.05
C GLU A 83 14.41 -1.02 -6.56
N ASN A 84 14.34 -0.01 -5.67
CA ASN A 84 13.98 1.36 -6.01
C ASN A 84 14.85 2.32 -5.18
N ALA A 85 15.90 2.84 -5.80
CA ALA A 85 16.88 3.70 -5.12
C ALA A 85 16.24 5.04 -4.67
N LEU A 86 15.29 5.58 -5.43
CA LEU A 86 14.58 6.79 -5.06
C LEU A 86 13.70 6.56 -3.83
N PHE A 87 13.03 5.40 -3.73
CA PHE A 87 12.24 5.02 -2.56
C PHE A 87 13.12 4.97 -1.31
N GLU A 88 14.28 4.29 -1.39
CA GLU A 88 15.25 4.23 -0.29
C GLU A 88 15.75 5.62 0.11
N ALA A 89 16.12 6.45 -0.86
CA ALA A 89 16.60 7.79 -0.61
C ALA A 89 15.57 8.70 0.07
N GLN A 90 14.32 8.66 -0.38
CA GLN A 90 13.23 9.44 0.22
C GLN A 90 12.84 8.95 1.62
N LEU A 91 12.91 7.64 1.87
CA LEU A 91 12.76 7.07 3.22
C LEU A 91 13.88 7.56 4.15
N MET A 92 15.13 7.44 3.73
CA MET A 92 16.30 7.80 4.56
C MET A 92 16.37 9.30 4.84
N SER A 93 15.93 10.14 3.93
CA SER A 93 15.86 11.59 4.13
C SER A 93 14.66 12.04 4.98
N GLY A 94 13.69 11.18 5.23
CA GLY A 94 12.43 11.53 5.88
C GLY A 94 11.45 12.32 5.00
N GLU A 95 11.73 12.40 3.70
CA GLU A 95 10.82 13.06 2.73
C GLU A 95 9.55 12.23 2.49
N LEU A 96 9.66 10.91 2.51
CA LEU A 96 8.57 9.97 2.36
C LEU A 96 8.31 9.23 3.67
N GLU A 97 7.09 9.32 4.18
CA GLU A 97 6.66 8.46 5.29
C GLU A 97 6.50 7.02 4.81
N VAL A 98 7.08 6.07 5.52
CA VAL A 98 6.98 4.64 5.17
C VAL A 98 6.60 3.82 6.39
N ASP A 99 5.53 3.05 6.26
CA ASP A 99 5.12 2.02 7.21
C ASP A 99 5.47 0.65 6.62
N LEU A 100 6.48 -0.01 7.21
CA LEU A 100 6.88 -1.35 6.81
C LEU A 100 6.04 -2.38 7.55
N THR A 101 5.09 -2.93 6.84
CA THR A 101 4.16 -3.95 7.33
C THR A 101 4.47 -5.30 6.68
N PRO A 102 4.64 -6.41 7.43
CA PRO A 102 4.82 -7.73 6.84
C PRO A 102 3.71 -8.08 5.85
N GLN A 103 4.06 -8.68 4.71
CA GLN A 103 3.12 -8.87 3.59
C GLN A 103 1.82 -9.58 3.97
N GLY A 104 1.90 -10.64 4.79
CA GLY A 104 0.69 -11.34 5.25
C GLY A 104 -0.20 -10.45 6.12
N THR A 105 0.40 -9.64 6.99
CA THR A 105 -0.30 -8.65 7.81
C THR A 105 -0.92 -7.56 6.94
N LEU A 106 -0.19 -7.05 5.95
CA LEU A 106 -0.69 -6.05 5.01
C LEU A 106 -1.95 -6.54 4.27
N ALA A 107 -1.90 -7.77 3.75
CA ALA A 107 -3.04 -8.39 3.08
C ALA A 107 -4.24 -8.56 4.03
N GLU A 108 -4.00 -9.01 5.26
CA GLU A 108 -5.08 -9.21 6.24
C GLU A 108 -5.66 -7.89 6.74
N LYS A 109 -4.86 -6.82 6.91
CA LYS A 109 -5.35 -5.46 7.22
C LYS A 109 -6.36 -4.99 6.17
N MET A 110 -6.03 -5.13 4.89
CA MET A 110 -6.94 -4.77 3.79
C MET A 110 -8.22 -5.63 3.79
N ARG A 111 -8.09 -6.94 4.02
CA ARG A 111 -9.23 -7.84 4.09
C ARG A 111 -10.14 -7.51 5.28
N ALA A 112 -9.55 -7.32 6.45
CA ALA A 112 -10.27 -7.00 7.69
C ALA A 112 -10.99 -5.66 7.56
N GLY A 113 -10.31 -4.61 7.11
CA GLY A 113 -10.90 -3.29 6.90
C GLY A 113 -12.07 -3.34 5.91
N GLY A 114 -11.91 -4.05 4.79
CA GLY A 114 -12.98 -4.25 3.81
C GLY A 114 -14.18 -5.06 4.34
N ALA A 115 -13.97 -5.89 5.37
CA ALA A 115 -15.01 -6.67 6.03
C ALA A 115 -15.62 -5.99 7.27
N GLY A 116 -15.15 -4.78 7.62
CA GLY A 116 -15.58 -4.08 8.84
C GLY A 116 -15.05 -4.69 10.13
N ILE A 117 -13.94 -5.44 10.06
CA ILE A 117 -13.24 -6.01 11.23
C ILE A 117 -12.18 -5.00 11.67
N PRO A 118 -12.27 -4.40 12.87
CA PRO A 118 -11.41 -3.30 13.27
C PRO A 118 -9.96 -3.74 13.59
N ALA A 119 -9.78 -4.98 14.04
CA ALA A 119 -8.49 -5.51 14.45
C ALA A 119 -8.49 -7.04 14.44
N PHE A 120 -7.30 -7.65 14.41
CA PHE A 120 -7.12 -9.10 14.45
C PHE A 120 -5.81 -9.45 15.12
N PHE A 121 -5.70 -10.70 15.60
CA PHE A 121 -4.45 -11.24 16.13
C PHE A 121 -3.70 -12.05 15.07
N THR A 122 -2.40 -11.78 14.92
CA THR A 122 -1.51 -12.53 14.01
C THR A 122 -0.23 -12.95 14.72
N ALA A 123 0.31 -14.11 14.37
CA ALA A 123 1.62 -14.56 14.85
C ALA A 123 2.78 -13.90 14.05
N THR A 124 2.46 -13.29 12.91
CA THR A 124 3.47 -12.64 12.06
C THR A 124 4.07 -11.43 12.76
N GLY A 125 5.39 -11.38 12.84
CA GLY A 125 6.12 -10.27 13.46
C GLY A 125 6.27 -10.37 14.99
N TYR A 126 5.67 -11.35 15.65
CA TYR A 126 5.89 -11.55 17.09
C TYR A 126 7.39 -11.78 17.39
N GLY A 127 7.91 -11.09 18.42
CA GLY A 127 9.32 -11.16 18.82
C GLY A 127 10.29 -10.39 17.93
N THR A 128 9.77 -9.53 17.05
CA THR A 128 10.55 -8.59 16.23
C THR A 128 10.18 -7.13 16.58
N LEU A 129 10.87 -6.17 15.98
CA LEU A 129 10.54 -4.73 16.10
C LEU A 129 9.08 -4.43 15.75
N VAL A 130 8.47 -5.23 14.87
CA VAL A 130 7.05 -5.09 14.48
C VAL A 130 6.11 -5.28 15.67
N SER A 131 6.51 -6.05 16.69
CA SER A 131 5.69 -6.33 17.88
C SER A 131 5.81 -5.29 18.99
N GLU A 132 6.75 -4.36 18.89
CA GLU A 132 6.97 -3.36 19.94
C GLU A 132 5.75 -2.45 20.13
N GLY A 133 5.33 -2.28 21.37
CA GLY A 133 4.18 -1.46 21.73
C GLY A 133 2.81 -2.07 21.41
N LYS A 134 2.74 -3.25 20.80
CA LYS A 134 1.48 -3.92 20.45
C LYS A 134 1.02 -4.86 21.55
N GLU A 135 -0.31 -5.01 21.68
CA GLU A 135 -0.90 -6.00 22.55
C GLU A 135 -0.49 -7.41 22.13
N VAL A 136 -0.07 -8.22 23.08
CA VAL A 136 0.28 -9.64 22.84
C VAL A 136 -0.70 -10.55 23.58
N ARG A 137 -1.21 -11.56 22.90
CA ARG A 137 -1.99 -12.65 23.51
C ARG A 137 -1.45 -14.01 23.14
N GLU A 138 -1.65 -14.94 24.05
CA GLU A 138 -1.35 -16.35 23.81
C GLU A 138 -2.64 -17.12 23.49
N PHE A 139 -2.60 -17.91 22.41
CA PHE A 139 -3.64 -18.87 22.05
C PHE A 139 -2.99 -20.22 21.79
N ASN A 140 -3.40 -21.24 22.54
CA ASN A 140 -2.90 -22.62 22.38
C ASN A 140 -1.37 -22.73 22.42
N GLY A 141 -0.71 -22.03 23.34
CA GLY A 141 0.74 -22.06 23.52
C GLY A 141 1.53 -21.25 22.46
N ARG A 142 0.86 -20.47 21.63
CA ARG A 142 1.49 -19.61 20.63
C ARG A 142 1.11 -18.14 20.84
N HIS A 143 2.10 -17.26 20.74
CA HIS A 143 1.90 -15.82 20.90
C HIS A 143 1.48 -15.14 19.58
N TYR A 144 0.65 -14.13 19.73
CA TYR A 144 0.10 -13.31 18.64
C TYR A 144 0.14 -11.85 19.05
N ILE A 145 0.31 -10.99 18.09
CA ILE A 145 0.22 -9.53 18.25
C ILE A 145 -1.10 -9.01 17.66
N LEU A 146 -1.65 -7.99 18.30
CA LEU A 146 -2.83 -7.28 17.78
C LEU A 146 -2.41 -6.35 16.65
N GLU A 147 -3.09 -6.44 15.52
CA GLU A 147 -2.96 -5.52 14.39
C GLU A 147 -4.31 -4.86 14.11
N GLU A 148 -4.30 -3.53 13.93
CA GLU A 148 -5.46 -2.77 13.48
C GLU A 148 -5.59 -2.89 11.97
N ALA A 149 -6.85 -2.88 11.48
CA ALA A 149 -7.15 -3.01 10.05
C ALA A 149 -6.87 -1.72 9.27
#